data_3f9e5e331228cc4f6e827eb9ebcc79cd
#
_entry.id   3f9e5e331228cc4f6e827eb9ebcc79cd
#
_cell.length_a   1.000
_cell.length_b   1.000
_cell.length_c   1.000
_cell.angle_alpha   90.00
_cell.angle_beta   90.00
_cell.angle_gamma   90.00
#
_symmetry.space_group_name_H-M   'P 1'
#
loop_
_entity.id
_entity.type
_entity.pdbx_description
1 polymer ?
#
loop_
_entity_poly.entity_id
_entity_poly.type
_entity_poly.pdbx_seq_one_letter_code
_entity_poly.pdbx_strand_id
1 'polypeptide(L)'
;MNIRLITYLFVCILIVSCTPDSPQNGVPAVPRMVLDALVPDYGESGTEVVIRGNCFPTDPSQVKVTFDGVEVPVLSASALELRVVAPDHKPGDVPVVITSGTQSVKGDFYFLRSTPPGDQPQYPQTEIGKILKGDLVPKIIDVMWDTTYNITAGMDFYQMKIKTDAAEKQDIYLLRTDPSQGLDVKVVLPSTTTSSSWKKQTLTRMADNINTTSKPVYAMINGDFWNMDSPINPRGPVHCGGKIWSSAWDYDPKVSQQALSYVGMTNDGKMTIGLRDSYASAKKSLKECTGAGVVMILDAQIQNLATMSGRDPRTAVGYTEGNIVWMLTVDGRHGTKGMTYAEMASVFSGLGCVAAANLDGGGSAQMLVKNPLTGKRIITNWPSDPDEGAGGQERPVINGWTIVKK
;
A
#
# COMPACT_ATOMS: atom_id res chain seq x y z
N MET A 1 -6.25 -52.47 -28.85
CA MET A 1 -7.42 -51.73 -28.35
C MET A 1 -6.89 -50.46 -27.73
N ASN A 2 -6.85 -49.38 -28.53
CA ASN A 2 -6.23 -48.11 -28.15
C ASN A 2 -7.27 -47.21 -27.51
N ILE A 3 -7.09 -46.93 -26.21
CA ILE A 3 -7.90 -45.95 -25.49
C ILE A 3 -7.17 -44.62 -25.59
N ARG A 4 -7.72 -43.66 -26.33
CA ARG A 4 -7.27 -42.28 -26.40
C ARG A 4 -7.78 -41.54 -25.15
N LEU A 5 -6.86 -41.11 -24.31
CA LEU A 5 -7.11 -40.20 -23.18
C LEU A 5 -7.36 -38.79 -23.76
N ILE A 6 -8.56 -38.28 -23.61
CA ILE A 6 -8.91 -36.89 -23.97
C ILE A 6 -8.70 -36.06 -22.70
N THR A 7 -7.64 -35.25 -22.72
CA THR A 7 -7.38 -34.29 -21.66
C THR A 7 -8.27 -33.07 -21.88
N TYR A 8 -9.25 -32.86 -21.02
CA TYR A 8 -10.03 -31.63 -20.99
C TYR A 8 -9.20 -30.55 -20.32
N LEU A 9 -8.78 -29.57 -21.09
CA LEU A 9 -8.19 -28.33 -20.63
C LEU A 9 -9.32 -27.46 -20.07
N PHE A 10 -9.47 -27.41 -18.75
CA PHE A 10 -10.35 -26.44 -18.08
C PHE A 10 -9.69 -25.08 -18.16
N VAL A 11 -10.08 -24.26 -19.12
CA VAL A 11 -9.80 -22.82 -19.11
C VAL A 11 -10.72 -22.20 -18.06
N CYS A 12 -10.21 -21.92 -16.85
CA CYS A 12 -10.89 -21.06 -15.89
C CYS A 12 -10.88 -19.63 -16.43
N ILE A 13 -11.94 -19.26 -17.13
CA ILE A 13 -12.23 -17.85 -17.42
C ILE A 13 -12.65 -17.25 -16.09
N LEU A 14 -11.77 -16.48 -15.46
CA LEU A 14 -12.12 -15.56 -14.36
C LEU A 14 -13.09 -14.53 -14.92
N ILE A 15 -14.39 -14.79 -14.75
CA ILE A 15 -15.42 -13.80 -15.03
C ILE A 15 -15.33 -12.74 -13.94
N VAL A 16 -14.70 -11.60 -14.23
CA VAL A 16 -14.85 -10.39 -13.43
C VAL A 16 -16.33 -10.09 -13.38
N SER A 17 -16.93 -10.28 -12.20
CA SER A 17 -18.38 -10.14 -11.99
C SER A 17 -18.73 -8.65 -11.95
N CYS A 18 -18.96 -8.07 -13.12
CA CYS A 18 -19.72 -6.84 -13.22
C CYS A 18 -21.17 -7.15 -12.86
N THR A 19 -21.68 -6.63 -11.76
CA THR A 19 -23.10 -6.81 -11.40
C THR A 19 -23.99 -6.07 -12.39
N PRO A 20 -24.83 -6.78 -13.16
CA PRO A 20 -25.79 -6.10 -14.04
C PRO A 20 -26.96 -5.51 -13.23
N ASP A 21 -27.50 -4.38 -13.68
CA ASP A 21 -28.79 -3.91 -13.18
C ASP A 21 -29.89 -4.97 -13.46
N SER A 22 -30.87 -5.10 -12.56
CA SER A 22 -31.94 -6.08 -12.70
C SER A 22 -32.63 -5.96 -14.06
N PRO A 23 -32.81 -7.04 -14.82
CA PRO A 23 -33.34 -6.97 -16.18
C PRO A 23 -34.78 -6.46 -16.18
N GLN A 24 -34.99 -5.31 -16.80
CA GLN A 24 -36.32 -4.89 -17.24
C GLN A 24 -36.45 -5.25 -18.73
N ASN A 25 -37.41 -6.13 -19.04
CA ASN A 25 -37.84 -6.46 -20.42
C ASN A 25 -36.85 -7.28 -21.30
N GLY A 26 -36.22 -8.34 -20.79
CA GLY A 26 -35.58 -9.35 -21.68
C GLY A 26 -34.31 -8.92 -22.44
N VAL A 27 -33.80 -7.71 -22.22
CA VAL A 27 -32.52 -7.25 -22.74
C VAL A 27 -31.44 -7.59 -21.73
N PRO A 28 -30.30 -8.21 -22.14
CA PRO A 28 -29.18 -8.43 -21.22
C PRO A 28 -28.77 -7.11 -20.59
N ALA A 29 -28.71 -7.04 -19.26
CA ALA A 29 -28.29 -5.84 -18.56
C ALA A 29 -26.82 -5.52 -18.92
N VAL A 30 -26.56 -4.31 -19.38
CA VAL A 30 -25.21 -3.83 -19.67
C VAL A 30 -24.49 -3.64 -18.32
N PRO A 31 -23.28 -4.24 -18.13
CA PRO A 31 -22.52 -4.05 -16.91
C PRO A 31 -22.31 -2.56 -16.62
N ARG A 32 -22.55 -2.14 -15.37
CA ARG A 32 -22.46 -0.73 -15.00
C ARG A 32 -21.00 -0.36 -14.66
N MET A 33 -20.49 0.69 -15.32
CA MET A 33 -19.17 1.25 -14.95
C MET A 33 -19.18 1.76 -13.51
N VAL A 34 -18.11 1.50 -12.79
CA VAL A 34 -17.85 1.99 -11.43
C VAL A 34 -16.47 2.64 -11.42
N LEU A 35 -16.36 3.80 -10.80
CA LEU A 35 -15.09 4.47 -10.51
C LEU A 35 -14.77 4.27 -9.04
N ASP A 36 -13.63 3.67 -8.74
CA ASP A 36 -13.14 3.45 -7.38
C ASP A 36 -12.17 4.55 -6.95
N ALA A 37 -11.18 4.88 -7.80
CA ALA A 37 -10.19 5.90 -7.49
C ALA A 37 -9.51 6.47 -8.74
N LEU A 38 -8.95 7.68 -8.59
CA LEU A 38 -7.88 8.21 -9.44
C LEU A 38 -6.56 8.10 -8.67
N VAL A 39 -5.49 7.63 -9.32
CA VAL A 39 -4.20 7.41 -8.65
C VAL A 39 -3.06 7.93 -9.53
N PRO A 40 -2.40 9.00 -9.10
CA PRO A 40 -2.78 9.88 -8.00
C PRO A 40 -4.06 10.65 -8.30
N ASP A 41 -4.74 11.16 -7.26
CA ASP A 41 -5.91 12.03 -7.37
C ASP A 41 -5.53 13.53 -7.35
N TYR A 42 -4.23 13.83 -7.46
CA TYR A 42 -3.67 15.17 -7.60
C TYR A 42 -2.34 15.12 -8.37
N GLY A 43 -1.94 16.24 -8.94
CA GLY A 43 -0.66 16.37 -9.64
C GLY A 43 -0.58 17.65 -10.46
N GLU A 44 0.53 17.83 -11.15
CA GLU A 44 0.71 18.90 -12.14
C GLU A 44 0.15 18.47 -13.51
N SER A 45 0.03 19.40 -14.43
CA SER A 45 -0.15 19.10 -15.85
C SER A 45 0.93 18.12 -16.33
N GLY A 46 0.53 17.09 -17.08
CA GLY A 46 1.44 16.03 -17.51
C GLY A 46 1.55 14.83 -16.54
N THR A 47 0.91 14.87 -15.37
CA THR A 47 0.85 13.74 -14.45
C THR A 47 0.12 12.57 -15.10
N GLU A 48 0.74 11.38 -15.13
CA GLU A 48 0.05 10.15 -15.50
C GLU A 48 -0.91 9.74 -14.38
N VAL A 49 -2.18 9.56 -14.73
CA VAL A 49 -3.26 9.21 -13.79
C VAL A 49 -3.81 7.84 -14.17
N VAL A 50 -3.81 6.95 -13.21
CA VAL A 50 -4.47 5.66 -13.31
C VAL A 50 -5.87 5.78 -12.72
N ILE A 51 -6.88 5.59 -13.55
CA ILE A 51 -8.29 5.58 -13.18
C ILE A 51 -8.67 4.14 -12.89
N ARG A 52 -8.91 3.83 -11.62
CA ARG A 52 -9.29 2.48 -11.15
C ARG A 52 -10.80 2.38 -11.01
N GLY A 53 -11.32 1.20 -11.34
CA GLY A 53 -12.74 0.96 -11.25
C GLY A 53 -13.13 -0.43 -11.70
N ASN A 54 -14.33 -0.54 -12.22
CA ASN A 54 -14.84 -1.82 -12.73
C ASN A 54 -15.74 -1.60 -13.94
N CYS A 55 -15.80 -2.60 -14.82
CA CYS A 55 -16.61 -2.60 -16.03
C CYS A 55 -16.28 -1.47 -17.02
N PHE A 56 -15.04 -1.00 -17.07
CA PHE A 56 -14.58 -0.12 -18.12
C PHE A 56 -14.48 -0.88 -19.46
N PRO A 57 -14.71 -0.20 -20.62
CA PRO A 57 -14.38 -0.77 -21.92
C PRO A 57 -12.88 -1.12 -22.01
N THR A 58 -12.57 -2.24 -22.62
CA THR A 58 -11.17 -2.67 -22.84
C THR A 58 -10.56 -2.06 -24.11
N ASP A 59 -11.37 -1.48 -24.98
CA ASP A 59 -10.96 -0.71 -26.15
C ASP A 59 -10.92 0.79 -25.80
N PRO A 60 -9.75 1.44 -25.82
CA PRO A 60 -9.61 2.87 -25.51
C PRO A 60 -10.49 3.78 -26.33
N SER A 61 -10.84 3.39 -27.56
CA SER A 61 -11.70 4.20 -28.46
C SER A 61 -13.16 4.26 -28.02
N GLN A 62 -13.59 3.37 -27.13
CA GLN A 62 -14.97 3.29 -26.61
C GLN A 62 -15.16 4.04 -25.29
N VAL A 63 -14.10 4.65 -24.76
CA VAL A 63 -14.15 5.41 -23.52
C VAL A 63 -13.55 6.79 -23.72
N LYS A 64 -14.25 7.80 -23.21
CA LYS A 64 -13.82 9.19 -23.22
C LYS A 64 -13.57 9.65 -21.78
N VAL A 65 -12.41 10.27 -21.56
CA VAL A 65 -12.05 10.87 -20.27
C VAL A 65 -11.85 12.36 -20.44
N THR A 66 -12.46 13.14 -19.55
CA THR A 66 -12.28 14.59 -19.52
C THR A 66 -11.88 15.07 -18.13
N PHE A 67 -11.00 16.07 -18.06
CA PHE A 67 -10.67 16.85 -16.86
C PHE A 67 -11.28 18.27 -17.07
N ASP A 68 -12.22 18.68 -16.26
CA ASP A 68 -12.97 19.94 -16.41
C ASP A 68 -13.45 20.19 -17.85
N GLY A 69 -13.95 19.14 -18.51
CA GLY A 69 -14.42 19.19 -19.90
C GLY A 69 -13.31 19.07 -20.96
N VAL A 70 -12.02 19.18 -20.61
CA VAL A 70 -10.90 18.96 -21.53
C VAL A 70 -10.70 17.46 -21.74
N GLU A 71 -10.91 16.99 -22.96
CA GLU A 71 -10.74 15.58 -23.32
C GLU A 71 -9.25 15.21 -23.42
N VAL A 72 -8.91 14.05 -22.86
CA VAL A 72 -7.55 13.51 -22.90
C VAL A 72 -7.52 12.12 -23.54
N PRO A 73 -6.44 11.76 -24.26
CA PRO A 73 -6.28 10.43 -24.82
C PRO A 73 -6.21 9.36 -23.71
N VAL A 74 -6.92 8.25 -23.91
CA VAL A 74 -6.77 7.06 -23.09
C VAL A 74 -5.61 6.23 -23.64
N LEU A 75 -4.52 6.17 -22.88
CA LEU A 75 -3.28 5.51 -23.28
C LEU A 75 -3.41 3.98 -23.26
N SER A 76 -4.16 3.46 -22.29
CA SER A 76 -4.50 2.04 -22.19
C SER A 76 -5.82 1.86 -21.44
N ALA A 77 -6.52 0.77 -21.73
CA ALA A 77 -7.80 0.42 -21.12
C ALA A 77 -7.88 -1.06 -20.80
N SER A 78 -8.41 -1.36 -19.63
CA SER A 78 -8.83 -2.70 -19.20
C SER A 78 -10.16 -2.58 -18.45
N ALA A 79 -10.80 -3.71 -18.14
CA ALA A 79 -12.06 -3.69 -17.37
C ALA A 79 -11.93 -3.06 -15.98
N LEU A 80 -10.71 -2.93 -15.44
CA LEU A 80 -10.41 -2.47 -14.09
C LEU A 80 -9.65 -1.14 -14.05
N GLU A 81 -9.08 -0.70 -15.19
CA GLU A 81 -8.14 0.41 -15.20
C GLU A 81 -8.12 1.12 -16.56
N LEU A 82 -8.06 2.47 -16.50
CA LEU A 82 -7.71 3.33 -17.62
C LEU A 82 -6.47 4.14 -17.26
N ARG A 83 -5.59 4.42 -18.24
CA ARG A 83 -4.44 5.32 -18.06
C ARG A 83 -4.58 6.52 -18.95
N VAL A 84 -4.39 7.69 -18.37
CA VAL A 84 -4.45 8.98 -19.02
C VAL A 84 -3.36 9.92 -18.51
N VAL A 85 -3.13 11.03 -19.20
CA VAL A 85 -2.26 12.10 -18.73
C VAL A 85 -3.12 13.32 -18.42
N ALA A 86 -2.93 13.91 -17.24
CA ALA A 86 -3.61 15.13 -16.85
C ALA A 86 -3.25 16.28 -17.82
N PRO A 87 -4.24 16.99 -18.39
CA PRO A 87 -4.00 18.05 -19.36
C PRO A 87 -3.45 19.31 -18.70
N ASP A 88 -3.07 20.28 -19.50
CA ASP A 88 -2.75 21.62 -18.98
C ASP A 88 -3.98 22.24 -18.32
N HIS A 89 -3.82 22.61 -17.05
CA HIS A 89 -4.91 23.21 -16.27
C HIS A 89 -4.35 24.15 -15.18
N LYS A 90 -5.19 25.11 -14.76
CA LYS A 90 -4.89 25.97 -13.60
C LYS A 90 -5.00 25.16 -12.31
N PRO A 91 -4.23 25.52 -11.26
CA PRO A 91 -4.35 24.88 -9.94
C PRO A 91 -5.77 24.91 -9.40
N GLY A 92 -6.20 23.81 -8.78
CA GLY A 92 -7.51 23.66 -8.14
C GLY A 92 -8.17 22.30 -8.39
N ASP A 93 -9.28 22.06 -7.72
CA ASP A 93 -10.11 20.86 -7.91
C ASP A 93 -10.84 20.92 -9.25
N VAL A 94 -10.80 19.84 -9.99
CA VAL A 94 -11.54 19.68 -11.24
C VAL A 94 -12.26 18.34 -11.31
N PRO A 95 -13.45 18.30 -11.94
CA PRO A 95 -14.12 17.04 -12.20
C PRO A 95 -13.40 16.24 -13.28
N VAL A 96 -13.19 14.95 -13.02
CA VAL A 96 -12.78 13.97 -14.02
C VAL A 96 -14.00 13.12 -14.38
N VAL A 97 -14.42 13.18 -15.63
CA VAL A 97 -15.59 12.45 -16.10
C VAL A 97 -15.18 11.40 -17.10
N ILE A 98 -15.59 10.17 -16.85
CA ILE A 98 -15.37 9.02 -17.72
C ILE A 98 -16.73 8.62 -18.33
N THR A 99 -16.81 8.57 -19.65
CA THR A 99 -18.04 8.22 -20.36
C THR A 99 -17.81 7.10 -21.35
N SER A 100 -18.80 6.20 -21.46
CA SER A 100 -18.85 5.17 -22.51
C SER A 100 -20.32 4.89 -22.86
N GLY A 101 -20.70 5.13 -24.11
CA GLY A 101 -22.09 5.07 -24.53
C GLY A 101 -22.97 6.00 -23.70
N THR A 102 -23.97 5.42 -23.02
CA THR A 102 -24.89 6.18 -22.15
C THR A 102 -24.43 6.20 -20.67
N GLN A 103 -23.34 5.53 -20.34
CA GLN A 103 -22.84 5.47 -18.97
C GLN A 103 -21.82 6.58 -18.71
N SER A 104 -21.87 7.12 -17.48
CA SER A 104 -20.92 8.12 -17.02
C SER A 104 -20.62 7.91 -15.54
N VAL A 105 -19.32 8.03 -15.16
CA VAL A 105 -18.87 8.08 -13.79
C VAL A 105 -17.96 9.28 -13.58
N LYS A 106 -17.91 9.80 -12.35
CA LYS A 106 -17.20 11.03 -12.02
C LYS A 106 -16.32 10.87 -10.79
N GLY A 107 -15.10 11.42 -10.88
CA GLY A 107 -14.17 11.63 -9.78
C GLY A 107 -13.70 13.08 -9.76
N ASP A 108 -12.77 13.40 -8.87
CA ASP A 108 -12.14 14.70 -8.79
C ASP A 108 -10.63 14.57 -8.79
N PHE A 109 -9.95 15.49 -9.46
CA PHE A 109 -8.50 15.59 -9.51
C PHE A 109 -8.06 16.99 -9.09
N TYR A 110 -7.05 17.10 -8.21
CA TYR A 110 -6.55 18.40 -7.80
C TYR A 110 -5.27 18.76 -8.58
N PHE A 111 -5.35 19.81 -9.42
CA PHE A 111 -4.18 20.34 -10.10
C PHE A 111 -3.31 21.15 -9.14
N LEU A 112 -2.05 20.76 -9.04
CA LEU A 112 -1.00 21.54 -8.39
C LEU A 112 -0.56 22.69 -9.29
N ARG A 113 0.14 23.66 -8.70
CA ARG A 113 0.77 24.75 -9.48
C ARG A 113 1.89 24.15 -10.32
N SER A 114 1.82 24.29 -11.64
CA SER A 114 2.89 23.84 -12.55
C SER A 114 4.19 24.63 -12.34
N THR A 115 5.31 23.94 -12.36
CA THR A 115 6.63 24.56 -12.48
C THR A 115 6.85 24.99 -13.93
N PRO A 116 7.26 26.24 -14.22
CA PRO A 116 7.48 26.69 -15.59
C PRO A 116 8.47 25.80 -16.36
N PRO A 117 8.26 25.53 -17.68
CA PRO A 117 9.25 24.87 -18.52
C PRO A 117 10.54 25.69 -18.54
N GLY A 118 11.64 25.14 -18.04
CA GLY A 118 12.94 25.83 -17.93
C GLY A 118 13.58 25.66 -16.56
N ASP A 119 12.78 25.60 -15.50
CA ASP A 119 13.22 25.28 -14.15
C ASP A 119 12.80 23.85 -13.82
N GLN A 120 13.37 22.85 -14.51
CA GLN A 120 13.17 21.45 -14.10
C GLN A 120 13.71 21.29 -12.68
N PRO A 121 12.86 20.87 -11.72
CA PRO A 121 13.31 20.74 -10.34
C PRO A 121 14.46 19.73 -10.27
N GLN A 122 15.52 20.13 -9.58
CA GLN A 122 16.59 19.19 -9.26
C GLN A 122 16.13 18.32 -8.08
N TYR A 123 16.24 17.02 -8.21
CA TYR A 123 15.91 16.06 -7.15
C TYR A 123 17.16 15.60 -6.39
N PRO A 124 17.03 15.30 -5.11
CA PRO A 124 15.81 15.35 -4.28
C PRO A 124 15.41 16.76 -3.84
N GLN A 125 14.10 17.00 -3.71
CA GLN A 125 13.53 18.24 -3.20
C GLN A 125 13.22 18.18 -1.70
N THR A 126 12.77 17.01 -1.22
CA THR A 126 12.40 16.83 0.19
C THR A 126 13.63 16.61 1.08
N GLU A 127 13.52 16.95 2.37
CA GLU A 127 14.59 16.67 3.33
C GLU A 127 14.86 15.16 3.46
N ILE A 128 13.81 14.35 3.40
CA ILE A 128 13.96 12.88 3.45
C ILE A 128 14.64 12.37 2.18
N GLY A 129 14.29 12.90 0.99
CA GLY A 129 14.99 12.56 -0.25
C GLY A 129 16.49 12.90 -0.19
N LYS A 130 16.87 14.03 0.40
CA LYS A 130 18.28 14.42 0.61
C LYS A 130 18.99 13.44 1.56
N ILE A 131 18.33 13.02 2.65
CA ILE A 131 18.87 12.00 3.56
C ILE A 131 19.08 10.68 2.82
N LEU A 132 18.10 10.23 2.04
CA LEU A 132 18.19 8.95 1.33
C LEU A 132 19.25 8.95 0.22
N LYS A 133 19.55 10.10 -0.38
CA LYS A 133 20.64 10.26 -1.35
C LYS A 133 21.99 10.46 -0.70
N GLY A 134 22.06 10.61 0.62
CA GLY A 134 23.28 10.87 1.36
C GLY A 134 24.12 9.63 1.67
N ASP A 135 25.34 9.87 2.13
CA ASP A 135 26.35 8.83 2.44
C ASP A 135 25.89 7.83 3.54
N LEU A 136 24.92 8.23 4.37
CA LEU A 136 24.36 7.37 5.42
C LEU A 136 23.43 6.29 4.86
N VAL A 137 23.07 6.35 3.58
CA VAL A 137 22.17 5.38 2.92
C VAL A 137 22.86 4.76 1.69
N PRO A 138 23.95 4.02 1.86
CA PRO A 138 24.82 3.57 0.76
C PRO A 138 24.12 2.65 -0.26
N LYS A 139 22.95 2.10 0.09
CA LYS A 139 22.15 1.26 -0.82
C LYS A 139 21.25 2.05 -1.76
N ILE A 140 21.12 3.37 -1.57
CA ILE A 140 20.38 4.26 -2.45
C ILE A 140 21.37 5.21 -3.11
N ILE A 141 21.56 5.08 -4.41
CA ILE A 141 22.54 5.85 -5.16
C ILE A 141 21.95 7.11 -5.82
N ASP A 142 20.62 7.15 -5.96
CA ASP A 142 19.94 8.34 -6.47
C ASP A 142 18.49 8.42 -6.01
N VAL A 143 17.98 9.64 -5.86
CA VAL A 143 16.57 9.97 -5.72
C VAL A 143 16.18 10.73 -6.98
N MET A 144 15.53 10.01 -7.90
CA MET A 144 15.20 10.50 -9.24
C MET A 144 14.02 11.45 -9.24
N TRP A 145 13.14 11.29 -8.26
CA TRP A 145 11.95 12.11 -8.02
C TRP A 145 11.48 11.91 -6.59
N ASP A 146 10.99 12.96 -5.95
CA ASP A 146 10.38 12.87 -4.63
C ASP A 146 9.34 13.98 -4.43
N THR A 147 8.35 13.68 -3.62
CA THR A 147 7.33 14.62 -3.15
C THR A 147 6.92 14.31 -1.72
N THR A 148 6.35 15.29 -1.06
CA THR A 148 5.83 15.15 0.30
C THR A 148 4.63 16.05 0.51
N TYR A 149 3.74 15.62 1.41
CA TYR A 149 2.71 16.47 1.97
C TYR A 149 2.42 16.11 3.43
N ASN A 150 2.03 17.12 4.19
CA ASN A 150 1.57 16.93 5.57
C ASN A 150 0.11 16.46 5.57
N ILE A 151 -0.16 15.30 6.18
CA ILE A 151 -1.51 14.75 6.28
C ILE A 151 -2.28 15.39 7.43
N THR A 152 -1.59 15.55 8.57
CA THR A 152 -2.06 16.21 9.79
C THR A 152 -0.86 16.50 10.69
N ALA A 153 -1.05 17.25 11.77
CA ALA A 153 0.03 17.52 12.74
C ALA A 153 0.73 16.22 13.17
N GLY A 154 2.05 16.18 13.00
CA GLY A 154 2.88 15.02 13.35
C GLY A 154 2.86 13.87 12.33
N MET A 155 2.24 14.05 11.16
CA MET A 155 2.16 12.99 10.16
C MET A 155 2.43 13.51 8.75
N ASP A 156 3.49 12.99 8.13
CA ASP A 156 3.92 13.34 6.78
C ASP A 156 3.97 12.10 5.89
N PHE A 157 3.57 12.27 4.64
CA PHE A 157 3.69 11.26 3.60
C PHE A 157 4.77 11.68 2.60
N TYR A 158 5.53 10.70 2.12
CA TYR A 158 6.54 10.87 1.08
C TYR A 158 6.34 9.79 0.02
N GLN A 159 6.42 10.21 -1.23
CA GLN A 159 6.48 9.32 -2.38
C GLN A 159 7.76 9.62 -3.14
N MET A 160 8.50 8.59 -3.52
CA MET A 160 9.79 8.75 -4.17
C MET A 160 10.02 7.68 -5.23
N LYS A 161 10.69 8.10 -6.30
CA LYS A 161 11.33 7.20 -7.24
C LYS A 161 12.84 7.23 -6.98
N ILE A 162 13.37 6.11 -6.54
CA ILE A 162 14.78 5.95 -6.16
C ILE A 162 15.51 5.02 -7.11
N LYS A 163 16.84 5.07 -7.07
CA LYS A 163 17.73 4.10 -7.71
C LYS A 163 18.61 3.45 -6.65
N THR A 164 18.64 2.13 -6.62
CA THR A 164 19.44 1.36 -5.67
C THR A 164 20.87 1.15 -6.16
N ASP A 165 21.78 0.69 -5.29
CA ASP A 165 23.16 0.33 -5.63
C ASP A 165 23.25 -0.81 -6.66
N ALA A 166 22.21 -1.64 -6.78
CA ALA A 166 22.05 -2.61 -7.86
C ALA A 166 21.55 -2.00 -9.18
N ALA A 167 21.50 -0.67 -9.30
CA ALA A 167 20.98 0.11 -10.41
C ALA A 167 19.48 -0.09 -10.71
N GLU A 168 18.73 -0.71 -9.81
CA GLU A 168 17.28 -0.92 -9.95
C GLU A 168 16.52 0.34 -9.55
N LYS A 169 15.51 0.70 -10.36
CA LYS A 169 14.58 1.80 -10.07
C LYS A 169 13.41 1.26 -9.25
N GLN A 170 13.04 1.97 -8.19
CA GLN A 170 11.99 1.58 -7.28
C GLN A 170 11.07 2.75 -6.95
N ASP A 171 9.79 2.47 -6.85
CA ASP A 171 8.80 3.37 -6.26
C ASP A 171 8.62 3.00 -4.78
N ILE A 172 8.87 3.98 -3.90
CA ILE A 172 8.76 3.82 -2.46
C ILE A 172 7.82 4.86 -1.87
N TYR A 173 7.13 4.46 -0.82
CA TYR A 173 6.12 5.25 -0.11
C TYR A 173 6.44 5.19 1.37
N LEU A 174 6.62 6.36 2.00
CA LEU A 174 6.97 6.48 3.41
C LEU A 174 5.91 7.28 4.16
N LEU A 175 5.55 6.81 5.34
CA LEU A 175 4.79 7.57 6.33
C LEU A 175 5.68 7.84 7.53
N ARG A 176 5.82 9.10 7.89
CA ARG A 176 6.40 9.54 9.15
C ARG A 176 5.27 9.85 10.11
N THR A 177 5.28 9.27 11.30
CA THR A 177 4.26 9.49 12.33
C THR A 177 4.92 9.79 13.67
N ASP A 178 4.53 10.90 14.28
CA ASP A 178 4.89 11.27 15.64
C ASP A 178 3.68 11.05 16.58
N PRO A 179 3.63 9.94 17.33
CA PRO A 179 2.50 9.64 18.21
C PRO A 179 2.29 10.65 19.34
N SER A 180 3.30 11.47 19.66
CA SER A 180 3.20 12.55 20.67
C SER A 180 2.26 13.68 20.23
N GLN A 181 2.00 13.81 18.92
CA GLN A 181 1.14 14.84 18.34
C GLN A 181 -0.35 14.45 18.32
N GLY A 182 -0.79 13.59 19.25
CA GLY A 182 -2.19 13.18 19.35
C GLY A 182 -2.60 12.11 18.30
N LEU A 183 -1.64 11.33 17.84
CA LEU A 183 -1.86 10.22 16.92
C LEU A 183 -1.76 8.88 17.65
N ASP A 184 -2.62 7.94 17.30
CA ASP A 184 -2.63 6.56 17.82
C ASP A 184 -2.28 5.60 16.68
N VAL A 185 -1.22 4.80 16.88
CA VAL A 185 -0.79 3.76 15.95
C VAL A 185 -1.37 2.45 16.45
N LYS A 186 -2.22 1.80 15.66
CA LYS A 186 -3.06 0.69 16.11
C LYS A 186 -3.09 -0.44 15.10
N VAL A 187 -3.32 -1.65 15.62
CA VAL A 187 -3.72 -2.79 14.80
C VAL A 187 -5.21 -2.70 14.47
N VAL A 188 -5.56 -3.06 13.25
CA VAL A 188 -6.94 -3.18 12.79
C VAL A 188 -7.16 -4.58 12.23
N LEU A 189 -8.35 -5.13 12.51
CA LEU A 189 -8.79 -6.43 12.03
C LEU A 189 -10.01 -6.27 11.11
N PRO A 190 -10.21 -7.19 10.17
CA PRO A 190 -11.48 -7.29 9.44
C PRO A 190 -12.65 -7.35 10.42
N SER A 191 -13.72 -6.60 10.13
CA SER A 191 -14.87 -6.42 11.05
C SER A 191 -15.59 -7.73 11.40
N THR A 192 -15.42 -8.76 10.59
CA THR A 192 -16.03 -10.09 10.78
C THR A 192 -15.08 -11.12 11.38
N THR A 193 -13.86 -10.73 11.76
CA THR A 193 -12.90 -11.61 12.46
C THR A 193 -13.37 -11.89 13.87
N THR A 194 -13.27 -13.15 14.30
CA THR A 194 -13.47 -13.59 15.68
C THR A 194 -12.22 -14.32 16.17
N SER A 195 -12.10 -14.55 17.47
CA SER A 195 -10.95 -15.29 18.03
C SER A 195 -10.82 -16.74 17.51
N SER A 196 -11.90 -17.30 16.97
CA SER A 196 -11.94 -18.65 16.41
C SER A 196 -12.05 -18.71 14.88
N SER A 197 -12.20 -17.56 14.21
CA SER A 197 -12.38 -17.50 12.76
C SER A 197 -11.79 -16.21 12.19
N TRP A 198 -10.63 -16.33 11.59
CA TRP A 198 -9.96 -15.21 10.91
C TRP A 198 -10.59 -14.95 9.54
N LYS A 199 -10.64 -13.69 9.18
CA LYS A 199 -11.20 -13.22 7.90
C LYS A 199 -10.18 -12.31 7.21
N LYS A 200 -10.43 -12.03 5.94
CA LYS A 200 -9.66 -11.07 5.13
C LYS A 200 -10.57 -9.92 4.71
N GLN A 201 -9.99 -8.73 4.65
CA GLN A 201 -10.67 -7.53 4.18
C GLN A 201 -9.64 -6.58 3.58
N THR A 202 -10.04 -5.76 2.61
CA THR A 202 -9.18 -4.72 2.04
C THR A 202 -8.90 -3.63 3.07
N LEU A 203 -7.76 -2.93 2.93
CA LEU A 203 -7.41 -1.81 3.81
C LEU A 203 -8.47 -0.71 3.74
N THR A 204 -8.94 -0.39 2.53
CA THR A 204 -10.03 0.59 2.32
C THR A 204 -11.25 0.23 3.16
N ARG A 205 -11.69 -1.03 3.09
CA ARG A 205 -12.87 -1.48 3.84
C ARG A 205 -12.64 -1.51 5.35
N MET A 206 -11.45 -1.92 5.81
CA MET A 206 -11.10 -1.87 7.23
C MET A 206 -11.06 -0.42 7.74
N ALA A 207 -10.48 0.49 6.96
CA ALA A 207 -10.45 1.91 7.29
C ALA A 207 -11.87 2.51 7.40
N ASP A 208 -12.75 2.20 6.46
CA ASP A 208 -14.14 2.68 6.47
C ASP A 208 -14.91 2.19 7.71
N ASN A 209 -14.69 0.95 8.13
CA ASN A 209 -15.36 0.36 9.30
C ASN A 209 -15.01 1.07 10.62
N ILE A 210 -13.82 1.66 10.74
CA ILE A 210 -13.34 2.29 11.99
C ILE A 210 -13.28 3.81 11.91
N ASN A 211 -13.42 4.40 10.71
CA ASN A 211 -13.33 5.83 10.49
C ASN A 211 -14.57 6.55 11.04
N THR A 212 -14.35 7.53 11.89
CA THR A 212 -15.42 8.42 12.41
C THR A 212 -14.98 9.88 12.32
N THR A 213 -15.93 10.80 12.43
CA THR A 213 -15.62 12.25 12.44
C THR A 213 -14.70 12.63 13.61
N SER A 214 -14.89 12.00 14.79
CA SER A 214 -14.07 12.26 15.98
C SER A 214 -12.71 11.54 15.96
N LYS A 215 -12.65 10.39 15.29
CA LYS A 215 -11.44 9.57 15.12
C LYS A 215 -11.21 9.22 13.66
N PRO A 216 -10.79 10.20 12.85
CA PRO A 216 -10.52 9.97 11.44
C PRO A 216 -9.32 9.01 11.27
N VAL A 217 -9.43 8.12 10.28
CA VAL A 217 -8.33 7.30 9.80
C VAL A 217 -7.51 8.13 8.81
N TYR A 218 -6.23 8.30 9.10
CA TYR A 218 -5.30 9.06 8.27
C TYR A 218 -4.52 8.18 7.30
N ALA A 219 -4.08 7.01 7.76
CA ALA A 219 -3.39 6.05 6.90
C ALA A 219 -3.49 4.63 7.45
N MET A 220 -3.19 3.66 6.58
CA MET A 220 -3.11 2.25 6.93
C MET A 220 -2.12 1.53 6.01
N ILE A 221 -1.43 0.53 6.56
CA ILE A 221 -0.63 -0.46 5.79
C ILE A 221 -1.11 -1.87 6.14
N ASN A 222 -0.80 -2.85 5.28
CA ASN A 222 -0.98 -4.26 5.64
C ASN A 222 -0.08 -4.65 6.82
N GLY A 223 -0.44 -5.74 7.50
CA GLY A 223 0.24 -6.20 8.71
C GLY A 223 0.98 -7.52 8.51
N ASP A 224 0.62 -8.49 9.38
CA ASP A 224 1.28 -9.79 9.47
C ASP A 224 1.15 -10.67 8.23
N PHE A 225 2.11 -11.55 8.05
CA PHE A 225 1.99 -12.72 7.21
C PHE A 225 0.86 -13.63 7.70
N TRP A 226 0.30 -14.38 6.80
CA TRP A 226 -0.82 -15.26 7.11
C TRP A 226 -0.79 -16.53 6.26
N ASN A 227 -1.38 -17.61 6.81
CA ASN A 227 -1.53 -18.84 6.06
C ASN A 227 -2.63 -18.67 5.00
N MET A 228 -2.28 -18.81 3.73
CA MET A 228 -3.21 -18.65 2.62
C MET A 228 -4.19 -19.82 2.48
N ASP A 229 -3.80 -20.98 2.97
CA ASP A 229 -4.65 -22.18 2.98
C ASP A 229 -5.64 -22.16 4.15
N SER A 230 -6.75 -22.88 4.01
CA SER A 230 -7.74 -23.02 5.08
C SER A 230 -7.25 -24.01 6.15
N PRO A 231 -7.35 -23.68 7.43
CA PRO A 231 -7.90 -22.44 8.02
C PRO A 231 -6.94 -21.26 7.90
N ILE A 232 -7.48 -20.09 7.51
CA ILE A 232 -6.72 -18.84 7.45
C ILE A 232 -6.35 -18.42 8.87
N ASN A 233 -5.05 -18.19 9.13
CA ASN A 233 -4.55 -17.77 10.42
C ASN A 233 -3.37 -16.79 10.24
N PRO A 234 -3.15 -15.83 11.18
CA PRO A 234 -1.92 -15.05 11.22
C PRO A 234 -0.73 -15.95 11.53
N ARG A 235 0.43 -15.61 10.99
CA ARG A 235 1.67 -16.35 11.23
C ARG A 235 2.30 -16.03 12.59
N GLY A 236 1.96 -14.92 13.19
CA GLY A 236 2.45 -14.49 14.48
C GLY A 236 1.36 -14.02 15.44
N PRO A 237 1.74 -13.46 16.59
CA PRO A 237 0.81 -12.97 17.58
C PRO A 237 0.00 -11.77 17.06
N VAL A 238 -1.23 -11.62 17.53
CA VAL A 238 -2.07 -10.47 17.20
C VAL A 238 -2.71 -9.93 18.48
N HIS A 239 -2.43 -8.66 18.80
CA HIS A 239 -3.14 -7.88 19.82
C HIS A 239 -3.82 -6.69 19.13
N CYS A 240 -5.04 -6.43 19.52
CA CYS A 240 -5.79 -5.28 19.01
C CYS A 240 -6.59 -4.65 20.16
N GLY A 241 -6.30 -3.38 20.44
CA GLY A 241 -6.95 -2.63 21.51
C GLY A 241 -6.71 -3.20 22.92
N GLY A 242 -5.56 -3.80 23.17
CA GLY A 242 -5.21 -4.46 24.44
C GLY A 242 -5.72 -5.89 24.59
N LYS A 243 -6.57 -6.37 23.66
CA LYS A 243 -7.01 -7.76 23.64
C LYS A 243 -6.03 -8.61 22.84
N ILE A 244 -5.61 -9.74 23.41
CA ILE A 244 -4.84 -10.78 22.71
C ILE A 244 -5.82 -11.63 21.88
N TRP A 245 -5.71 -11.54 20.56
CA TRP A 245 -6.51 -12.30 19.60
C TRP A 245 -5.83 -13.62 19.24
N SER A 246 -4.50 -13.60 19.12
CA SER A 246 -3.65 -14.77 18.96
C SER A 246 -2.31 -14.53 19.69
N SER A 247 -1.77 -15.57 20.29
CA SER A 247 -0.38 -15.61 20.78
C SER A 247 0.41 -16.72 20.12
N ALA A 248 -0.16 -17.35 19.10
CA ALA A 248 0.45 -18.44 18.36
C ALA A 248 1.53 -17.94 17.39
N TRP A 249 2.45 -18.85 17.08
CA TRP A 249 3.47 -18.70 16.06
C TRP A 249 3.36 -19.87 15.08
N ASP A 250 3.09 -19.56 13.83
CA ASP A 250 2.99 -20.52 12.74
C ASP A 250 4.21 -20.39 11.83
N TYR A 251 5.36 -20.88 12.34
CA TYR A 251 6.61 -20.89 11.59
C TYR A 251 6.64 -22.09 10.64
N ASP A 252 6.89 -21.80 9.37
CA ASP A 252 7.11 -22.81 8.33
C ASP A 252 8.50 -22.61 7.71
N PRO A 253 9.39 -23.63 7.77
CA PRO A 253 10.74 -23.53 7.19
C PRO A 253 10.74 -23.32 5.67
N LYS A 254 9.64 -23.63 4.97
CA LYS A 254 9.50 -23.35 3.51
C LYS A 254 9.34 -21.86 3.22
N VAL A 255 8.89 -21.08 4.18
CA VAL A 255 8.77 -19.63 4.14
C VAL A 255 9.50 -18.98 5.31
N SER A 256 10.76 -19.33 5.42
CA SER A 256 11.64 -19.08 6.58
C SER A 256 11.81 -17.60 6.98
N GLN A 257 11.37 -16.66 6.13
CA GLN A 257 11.37 -15.21 6.41
C GLN A 257 10.13 -14.73 7.17
N GLN A 258 9.16 -15.59 7.48
CA GLN A 258 7.93 -15.26 8.18
C GLN A 258 7.94 -15.75 9.63
N ALA A 259 7.10 -15.18 10.49
CA ALA A 259 6.96 -15.58 11.90
C ALA A 259 8.26 -15.56 12.71
N LEU A 260 9.15 -14.59 12.45
CA LEU A 260 10.45 -14.47 13.11
C LEU A 260 10.48 -13.44 14.23
N SER A 261 9.57 -12.46 14.17
CA SER A 261 9.56 -11.30 15.04
C SER A 261 8.15 -10.78 15.22
N TYR A 262 8.00 -9.76 16.06
CA TYR A 262 6.76 -9.03 16.23
C TYR A 262 7.02 -7.52 16.17
N VAL A 263 6.00 -6.78 15.74
CA VAL A 263 5.89 -5.33 15.84
C VAL A 263 4.76 -5.04 16.84
N GLY A 264 4.96 -4.11 17.75
CA GLY A 264 3.97 -3.78 18.77
C GLY A 264 3.99 -2.32 19.21
N MET A 265 2.86 -1.88 19.76
CA MET A 265 2.74 -0.67 20.55
C MET A 265 2.52 -1.08 22.01
N THR A 266 3.34 -0.56 22.88
CA THR A 266 3.23 -0.82 24.32
C THR A 266 2.04 -0.07 24.95
N ASN A 267 1.66 -0.41 26.17
CA ASN A 267 0.56 0.24 26.91
C ASN A 267 0.84 1.73 27.17
N ASP A 268 2.11 2.15 27.22
CA ASP A 268 2.53 3.55 27.37
C ASP A 268 2.72 4.27 26.01
N GLY A 269 2.36 3.62 24.91
CA GLY A 269 2.32 4.23 23.57
C GLY A 269 3.66 4.32 22.85
N LYS A 270 4.60 3.43 23.19
CA LYS A 270 5.89 3.33 22.50
C LYS A 270 5.86 2.18 21.49
N MET A 271 6.42 2.43 20.31
CA MET A 271 6.66 1.36 19.34
C MET A 271 7.77 0.44 19.85
N THR A 272 7.62 -0.84 19.59
CA THR A 272 8.63 -1.86 19.88
C THR A 272 8.66 -2.92 18.80
N ILE A 273 9.85 -3.44 18.54
CA ILE A 273 10.09 -4.57 17.65
C ILE A 273 10.95 -5.56 18.40
N GLY A 274 10.55 -6.82 18.41
CA GLY A 274 11.29 -7.84 19.11
C GLY A 274 11.32 -9.17 18.35
N LEU A 275 12.35 -9.96 18.62
CA LEU A 275 12.46 -11.31 18.09
C LEU A 275 11.40 -12.22 18.72
N ARG A 276 11.05 -13.30 18.03
CA ARG A 276 10.05 -14.28 18.45
C ARG A 276 10.25 -14.74 19.90
N ASP A 277 11.50 -15.03 20.28
CA ASP A 277 11.82 -15.58 21.60
C ASP A 277 11.57 -14.56 22.73
N SER A 278 11.62 -13.25 22.45
CA SER A 278 11.36 -12.21 23.44
C SER A 278 9.85 -11.94 23.66
N TYR A 279 8.98 -12.44 22.79
CA TYR A 279 7.55 -12.15 22.85
C TYR A 279 6.91 -12.61 24.17
N ALA A 280 7.30 -13.77 24.69
CA ALA A 280 6.71 -14.33 25.91
C ALA A 280 6.83 -13.38 27.11
N SER A 281 7.94 -12.65 27.22
CA SER A 281 8.15 -11.63 28.24
C SER A 281 7.48 -10.30 27.92
N ALA A 282 7.44 -9.91 26.64
CA ALA A 282 6.90 -8.63 26.20
C ALA A 282 5.36 -8.59 26.14
N LYS A 283 4.67 -9.71 25.88
CA LYS A 283 3.24 -9.76 25.52
C LYS A 283 2.29 -9.04 26.49
N LYS A 284 2.62 -8.95 27.78
CA LYS A 284 1.78 -8.27 28.79
C LYS A 284 1.86 -6.74 28.70
N SER A 285 2.93 -6.21 28.16
CA SER A 285 3.12 -4.77 27.95
C SER A 285 2.60 -4.27 26.62
N LEU A 286 2.19 -5.17 25.71
CA LEU A 286 1.73 -4.83 24.38
C LEU A 286 0.23 -4.56 24.33
N LYS A 287 -0.15 -3.37 23.92
CA LYS A 287 -1.53 -2.98 23.61
C LYS A 287 -1.94 -3.41 22.21
N GLU A 288 -1.05 -3.17 21.25
CA GLU A 288 -1.20 -3.54 19.84
C GLU A 288 -0.01 -4.43 19.44
N CYS A 289 -0.23 -5.44 18.62
CA CYS A 289 0.84 -6.32 18.15
C CYS A 289 0.43 -7.06 16.90
N THR A 290 1.35 -7.21 15.96
CA THR A 290 1.26 -8.21 14.89
C THR A 290 2.53 -9.03 14.84
N GLY A 291 2.45 -10.23 14.31
CA GLY A 291 3.64 -10.92 13.84
C GLY A 291 4.35 -10.12 12.76
N ALA A 292 5.60 -10.45 12.55
CA ALA A 292 6.44 -9.87 11.53
C ALA A 292 7.50 -10.90 11.04
N GLY A 293 8.19 -10.53 10.00
CA GLY A 293 9.25 -11.37 9.42
C GLY A 293 10.64 -10.98 9.88
N VAL A 294 11.48 -10.69 8.91
CA VAL A 294 12.90 -10.37 9.11
C VAL A 294 13.05 -9.05 9.88
N VAL A 295 13.78 -9.10 10.99
CA VAL A 295 14.28 -7.89 11.66
C VAL A 295 15.50 -7.40 10.89
N MET A 296 15.41 -6.18 10.39
CA MET A 296 16.46 -5.56 9.57
C MET A 296 17.41 -4.70 10.41
N ILE A 297 16.86 -4.04 11.43
CA ILE A 297 17.60 -3.23 12.41
C ILE A 297 17.14 -3.65 13.80
N LEU A 298 18.07 -3.82 14.71
CA LEU A 298 17.81 -4.04 16.14
C LEU A 298 18.93 -3.34 16.94
N ASP A 299 18.56 -2.63 18.00
CA ASP A 299 19.48 -1.86 18.84
C ASP A 299 20.42 -0.94 18.02
N ALA A 300 19.82 -0.24 17.03
CA ALA A 300 20.49 0.64 16.07
C ALA A 300 21.54 -0.06 15.19
N GLN A 301 21.56 -1.40 15.14
CA GLN A 301 22.49 -2.18 14.34
C GLN A 301 21.75 -2.87 13.17
N ILE A 302 22.25 -2.67 11.94
CA ILE A 302 21.80 -3.44 10.78
C ILE A 302 22.19 -4.91 10.98
N GLN A 303 21.23 -5.79 10.82
CA GLN A 303 21.41 -7.23 10.99
C GLN A 303 22.11 -7.85 9.77
N ASN A 304 22.60 -9.08 9.90
CA ASN A 304 23.20 -9.80 8.77
C ASN A 304 22.11 -10.24 7.78
N LEU A 305 22.00 -9.54 6.67
CA LEU A 305 21.00 -9.75 5.62
C LEU A 305 21.61 -10.29 4.30
N ALA A 306 22.89 -10.67 4.32
CA ALA A 306 23.66 -10.99 3.11
C ALA A 306 23.08 -12.17 2.29
N THR A 307 22.43 -13.12 2.94
CA THR A 307 21.83 -14.30 2.29
C THR A 307 20.40 -14.05 1.80
N MET A 308 19.82 -12.85 2.03
CA MET A 308 18.43 -12.51 1.75
C MET A 308 18.33 -11.50 0.60
N SER A 309 18.79 -11.91 -0.58
CA SER A 309 18.90 -11.02 -1.76
C SER A 309 17.64 -10.94 -2.62
N GLY A 310 16.58 -11.65 -2.27
CA GLY A 310 15.31 -11.64 -3.04
C GLY A 310 14.65 -10.26 -3.05
N ARG A 311 14.23 -9.84 -4.23
CA ARG A 311 13.49 -8.60 -4.45
C ARG A 311 12.01 -8.90 -4.57
N ASP A 312 11.19 -8.18 -3.83
CA ASP A 312 9.73 -8.27 -3.85
C ASP A 312 9.10 -6.93 -3.50
N PRO A 313 7.79 -6.72 -3.80
CA PRO A 313 7.02 -5.70 -3.11
C PRO A 313 7.11 -5.92 -1.61
N ARG A 314 7.31 -4.86 -0.85
CA ARG A 314 7.58 -4.95 0.59
C ARG A 314 6.72 -3.98 1.39
N THR A 315 6.41 -4.36 2.61
CA THR A 315 5.92 -3.48 3.66
C THR A 315 6.79 -3.66 4.89
N ALA A 316 7.18 -2.56 5.52
CA ALA A 316 8.02 -2.61 6.71
C ALA A 316 7.70 -1.46 7.67
N VAL A 317 8.06 -1.64 8.94
CA VAL A 317 7.91 -0.65 10.01
C VAL A 317 9.23 -0.50 10.72
N GLY A 318 9.60 0.74 11.06
CA GLY A 318 10.72 1.05 11.92
C GLY A 318 10.38 2.21 12.86
N TYR A 319 11.19 2.41 13.90
CA TYR A 319 11.02 3.54 14.80
C TYR A 319 12.36 4.07 15.31
N THR A 320 12.40 5.37 15.58
CA THR A 320 13.56 6.05 16.15
C THR A 320 13.54 6.01 17.68
N GLU A 321 14.65 6.34 18.32
CA GLU A 321 14.74 6.48 19.78
C GLU A 321 13.69 7.47 20.34
N GLY A 322 13.41 8.56 19.60
CA GLY A 322 12.35 9.51 19.93
C GLY A 322 10.92 9.03 19.65
N ASN A 323 10.72 7.73 19.35
CA ASN A 323 9.43 7.12 19.04
C ASN A 323 8.73 7.71 17.80
N ILE A 324 9.49 8.25 16.84
CA ILE A 324 8.95 8.52 15.50
C ILE A 324 8.79 7.19 14.78
N VAL A 325 7.58 6.89 14.35
CA VAL A 325 7.27 5.66 13.63
C VAL A 325 7.35 5.92 12.13
N TRP A 326 8.10 5.10 11.44
CA TRP A 326 8.21 5.06 10.00
C TRP A 326 7.56 3.80 9.43
N MET A 327 6.70 3.98 8.44
CA MET A 327 6.13 2.88 7.67
C MET A 327 6.58 3.03 6.22
N LEU A 328 7.05 1.94 5.64
CA LEU A 328 7.55 1.87 4.26
C LEU A 328 6.72 0.86 3.47
N THR A 329 6.27 1.26 2.28
CA THR A 329 5.76 0.34 1.25
C THR A 329 6.59 0.51 -0.01
N VAL A 330 6.91 -0.58 -0.67
CA VAL A 330 7.72 -0.65 -1.88
C VAL A 330 6.94 -1.41 -2.95
N ASP A 331 6.79 -0.81 -4.12
CA ASP A 331 6.21 -1.48 -5.29
C ASP A 331 7.17 -2.53 -5.87
N GLY A 332 6.61 -3.50 -6.59
CA GLY A 332 7.38 -4.54 -7.26
C GLY A 332 6.52 -5.38 -8.18
N ARG A 333 7.14 -6.29 -8.95
CA ARG A 333 6.56 -7.22 -9.93
C ARG A 333 6.00 -6.55 -11.19
N HIS A 334 5.42 -5.36 -11.07
CA HIS A 334 4.86 -4.61 -12.20
C HIS A 334 5.62 -3.28 -12.34
N GLY A 335 6.47 -3.16 -13.37
CA GLY A 335 7.26 -1.96 -13.66
C GLY A 335 8.49 -1.74 -12.77
N THR A 336 8.52 -2.28 -11.55
CA THR A 336 9.66 -2.28 -10.62
C THR A 336 9.93 -3.68 -10.10
N LYS A 337 11.13 -3.92 -9.52
CA LYS A 337 11.50 -5.26 -9.04
C LYS A 337 11.28 -5.47 -7.54
N GLY A 338 10.99 -4.40 -6.81
CA GLY A 338 10.95 -4.42 -5.36
C GLY A 338 12.34 -4.26 -4.72
N MET A 339 12.40 -4.28 -3.41
CA MET A 339 13.62 -4.08 -2.63
C MET A 339 14.05 -5.34 -1.88
N THR A 340 15.37 -5.44 -1.68
CA THR A 340 15.96 -6.40 -0.74
C THR A 340 15.81 -5.89 0.69
N TYR A 341 15.95 -6.77 1.68
CA TYR A 341 15.96 -6.37 3.09
C TYR A 341 17.13 -5.43 3.42
N ALA A 342 18.30 -5.63 2.79
CA ALA A 342 19.46 -4.77 2.99
C ALA A 342 19.25 -3.33 2.48
N GLU A 343 18.54 -3.15 1.37
CA GLU A 343 18.18 -1.84 0.86
C GLU A 343 17.18 -1.14 1.78
N MET A 344 16.15 -1.86 2.26
CA MET A 344 15.21 -1.30 3.25
C MET A 344 15.90 -0.97 4.58
N ALA A 345 16.82 -1.83 5.06
CA ALA A 345 17.62 -1.56 6.25
C ALA A 345 18.41 -0.26 6.11
N SER A 346 19.02 -0.03 4.93
CA SER A 346 19.75 1.20 4.63
C SER A 346 18.83 2.42 4.71
N VAL A 347 17.61 2.34 4.15
CA VAL A 347 16.61 3.42 4.25
C VAL A 347 16.27 3.70 5.71
N PHE A 348 15.87 2.70 6.50
CA PHE A 348 15.51 2.89 7.91
C PHE A 348 16.69 3.39 8.77
N SER A 349 17.92 2.95 8.48
CA SER A 349 19.13 3.45 9.13
C SER A 349 19.33 4.93 8.86
N GLY A 350 19.20 5.37 7.60
CA GLY A 350 19.27 6.78 7.24
C GLY A 350 18.18 7.64 7.89
N LEU A 351 17.01 7.06 8.13
CA LEU A 351 15.91 7.71 8.86
C LEU A 351 16.09 7.71 10.39
N GLY A 352 17.24 7.21 10.89
CA GLY A 352 17.55 7.18 12.31
C GLY A 352 16.79 6.13 13.12
N CYS A 353 16.28 5.08 12.49
CA CYS A 353 15.57 4.02 13.19
C CYS A 353 16.51 3.17 14.03
N VAL A 354 16.11 2.90 15.28
CA VAL A 354 16.82 2.01 16.19
C VAL A 354 16.36 0.55 16.04
N ALA A 355 15.16 0.33 15.49
CA ALA A 355 14.69 -0.98 15.09
C ALA A 355 13.81 -0.88 13.84
N ALA A 356 13.83 -1.93 13.00
CA ALA A 356 12.99 -2.06 11.83
C ALA A 356 12.75 -3.53 11.48
N ALA A 357 11.51 -3.86 11.10
CA ALA A 357 11.12 -5.21 10.70
C ALA A 357 10.22 -5.20 9.46
N ASN A 358 10.34 -6.25 8.66
CA ASN A 358 9.51 -6.49 7.50
C ASN A 358 8.17 -7.11 7.93
N LEU A 359 7.09 -6.62 7.36
CA LEU A 359 5.74 -7.17 7.43
C LEU A 359 5.45 -8.03 6.18
N ASP A 360 4.20 -8.45 5.99
CA ASP A 360 3.81 -9.16 4.78
C ASP A 360 4.05 -8.30 3.53
N GLY A 361 4.48 -8.95 2.48
CA GLY A 361 4.87 -8.32 1.22
C GLY A 361 4.13 -8.92 0.02
N GLY A 362 4.78 -8.88 -1.16
CA GLY A 362 4.18 -9.37 -2.39
C GLY A 362 2.88 -8.65 -2.70
N GLY A 363 1.84 -9.38 -3.08
CA GLY A 363 0.53 -8.81 -3.37
C GLY A 363 -0.17 -8.15 -2.18
N SER A 364 0.30 -8.40 -0.94
CA SER A 364 -0.23 -7.76 0.27
C SER A 364 0.36 -6.37 0.52
N ALA A 365 1.46 -5.99 -0.16
CA ALA A 365 2.12 -4.70 0.05
C ALA A 365 1.21 -3.54 -0.40
N GLN A 366 0.65 -2.80 0.56
CA GLN A 366 -0.35 -1.76 0.33
C GLN A 366 -0.22 -0.63 1.36
N MET A 367 -0.38 0.61 0.90
CA MET A 367 -0.44 1.79 1.75
C MET A 367 -1.65 2.65 1.37
N LEU A 368 -2.60 2.74 2.29
CA LEU A 368 -3.77 3.62 2.21
C LEU A 368 -3.43 4.94 2.90
N VAL A 369 -3.66 6.06 2.24
CA VAL A 369 -3.41 7.40 2.82
C VAL A 369 -4.59 8.32 2.56
N LYS A 370 -4.93 9.15 3.55
CA LYS A 370 -5.89 10.24 3.39
C LYS A 370 -5.18 11.42 2.72
N ASN A 371 -5.60 11.76 1.53
CA ASN A 371 -5.13 12.97 0.87
C ASN A 371 -5.71 14.21 1.58
N PRO A 372 -4.86 15.14 2.08
CA PRO A 372 -5.34 16.32 2.80
C PRO A 372 -6.10 17.31 1.91
N LEU A 373 -5.84 17.31 0.59
CA LEU A 373 -6.49 18.22 -0.37
C LEU A 373 -7.89 17.75 -0.73
N THR A 374 -8.04 16.46 -1.04
CA THR A 374 -9.32 15.88 -1.47
C THR A 374 -10.13 15.29 -0.31
N GLY A 375 -9.49 15.03 0.82
CA GLY A 375 -10.09 14.36 1.97
C GLY A 375 -10.34 12.86 1.78
N LYS A 376 -10.10 12.34 0.58
CA LYS A 376 -10.28 10.92 0.24
C LYS A 376 -9.15 10.07 0.79
N ARG A 377 -9.43 8.80 1.06
CA ARG A 377 -8.43 7.76 1.34
C ARG A 377 -8.24 6.92 0.10
N ILE A 378 -7.00 6.79 -0.35
CA ILE A 378 -6.64 6.02 -1.55
C ILE A 378 -5.45 5.10 -1.24
N ILE A 379 -5.36 3.98 -1.95
CA ILE A 379 -4.13 3.18 -2.00
C ILE A 379 -3.13 3.94 -2.86
N THR A 380 -2.05 4.41 -2.24
CA THR A 380 -1.06 5.29 -2.89
C THR A 380 -0.04 4.56 -3.73
N ASN A 381 0.30 3.33 -3.34
CA ASN A 381 1.21 2.48 -4.09
C ASN A 381 0.49 1.66 -5.17
N TRP A 382 1.24 0.91 -5.98
CA TRP A 382 0.71 -0.02 -6.98
C TRP A 382 0.72 -1.45 -6.43
N PRO A 383 -0.38 -1.96 -5.82
CA PRO A 383 -0.42 -3.34 -5.34
C PRO A 383 -0.13 -4.32 -6.48
N SER A 384 0.68 -5.33 -6.21
CA SER A 384 1.04 -6.30 -7.25
C SER A 384 0.00 -7.41 -7.45
N ASP A 385 -1.13 -7.35 -6.78
CA ASP A 385 -2.22 -8.30 -6.92
C ASP A 385 -3.19 -7.89 -8.05
N PRO A 386 -3.66 -8.82 -8.92
CA PRO A 386 -3.16 -10.18 -9.03
C PRO A 386 -1.76 -10.21 -9.65
N ASP A 387 -0.97 -11.24 -9.32
CA ASP A 387 0.37 -11.44 -9.88
C ASP A 387 0.36 -11.63 -11.40
N GLU A 388 -0.75 -12.16 -11.93
CA GLU A 388 -1.01 -12.27 -13.37
C GLU A 388 -1.78 -11.03 -13.85
N GLY A 389 -1.33 -10.44 -14.94
CA GLY A 389 -1.92 -9.23 -15.52
C GLY A 389 -1.23 -7.94 -15.11
N ALA A 390 -1.98 -6.86 -14.98
CA ALA A 390 -1.43 -5.51 -14.74
C ALA A 390 -1.16 -5.18 -13.26
N GLY A 391 -1.60 -6.00 -12.31
CA GLY A 391 -1.61 -5.64 -10.90
C GLY A 391 -2.64 -4.57 -10.57
N GLY A 392 -2.41 -3.80 -9.52
CA GLY A 392 -3.20 -2.62 -9.18
C GLY A 392 -4.43 -2.89 -8.32
N GLN A 393 -4.72 -4.15 -7.96
CA GLN A 393 -5.87 -4.49 -7.12
C GLN A 393 -5.48 -4.57 -5.65
N GLU A 394 -6.34 -4.02 -4.81
CA GLU A 394 -6.23 -4.12 -3.38
C GLU A 394 -6.50 -5.56 -2.90
N ARG A 395 -5.46 -6.24 -2.36
CA ARG A 395 -5.60 -7.59 -1.81
C ARG A 395 -6.29 -7.53 -0.44
N PRO A 396 -7.34 -8.33 -0.18
CA PRO A 396 -7.84 -8.52 1.17
C PRO A 396 -6.80 -9.20 2.06
N VAL A 397 -6.47 -8.57 3.21
CA VAL A 397 -5.47 -9.03 4.18
C VAL A 397 -6.10 -9.33 5.54
N ILE A 398 -5.36 -10.03 6.40
CA ILE A 398 -5.86 -10.55 7.68
C ILE A 398 -5.84 -9.50 8.81
N ASN A 399 -4.96 -8.53 8.72
CA ASN A 399 -4.84 -7.38 9.62
C ASN A 399 -4.02 -6.27 8.96
N GLY A 400 -4.02 -5.10 9.59
CA GLY A 400 -3.20 -3.97 9.18
C GLY A 400 -2.84 -3.07 10.35
N TRP A 401 -1.89 -2.16 10.11
CA TRP A 401 -1.52 -1.09 11.00
C TRP A 401 -2.15 0.22 10.51
N THR A 402 -2.82 0.93 11.38
CA THR A 402 -3.51 2.17 11.06
C THR A 402 -3.05 3.32 11.96
N ILE A 403 -3.10 4.53 11.42
CA ILE A 403 -2.88 5.77 12.16
C ILE A 403 -4.21 6.52 12.21
N VAL A 404 -4.66 6.79 13.44
CA VAL A 404 -5.90 7.52 13.71
C VAL A 404 -5.64 8.68 14.68
N LYS A 405 -6.58 9.63 14.76
CA LYS A 405 -6.58 10.61 15.84
C LYS A 405 -6.86 9.92 17.18
N LYS A 406 -6.14 10.31 18.26
CA LYS A 406 -6.41 9.86 19.64
C LYS A 406 -7.75 10.34 20.15
#